data_5cefc4124c62b8f190336b4bbcca5ffe
#
_entry.id   5cefc4124c62b8f190336b4bbcca5ffe
#
_cell.length_a   1.000
_cell.length_b   1.000
_cell.length_c   1.000
_cell.angle_alpha   90.00
_cell.angle_beta   90.00
_cell.angle_gamma   90.00
#
_symmetry.space_group_name_H-M   'P 1'
#
loop_
_entity.id
_entity.type
_entity.pdbx_description
1 polymer ?
#
loop_
_entity_poly.entity_id
_entity_poly.type
_entity_poly.pdbx_seq_one_letter_code
_entity_poly.pdbx_strand_id
1 'polypeptide(L)'
;STGPTPSSPTTTPQTTRPPSRVPTPLPAPRPPIAPRGDAAGAGAAWRRAAARWAPRLAGLDIRRELEALERLGGSLILPTDPWWPTGLDDLEHPPHCLWVRGDPALLPSQCREGPESPESPEGEPPRRSSVGARRTRADLVAAGPGTGRALALVGARASTDYGERVAARIASDLTTWGVVVVSGGAFGIDAAAHRGALRSGPTLSVSAGGVDRLYPTGNADLLHAIIDTGALVAEVPPGCRPGRHRFLTRNRLIAALSEATVVVEAAWRSGALSTARHARDLGRGLGAVPGPVTSMGSVGCHRLLRDGAVCITDAEDALELVAPLGSVDPEATRAAVPGNAGSGLLDGLTGEASMVVDALPARGAATVGALARVAGLSEQDVVSTLGLLELSGRVERDGSRWRRRAAR
;
A
#
# COMPACT_ATOMS: atom_id res chain seq x y z
N SER A 1 -13.44 -83.93 27.71
CA SER A 1 -12.03 -83.66 27.44
C SER A 1 -11.81 -83.21 26.03
N THR A 2 -11.96 -81.93 25.76
CA THR A 2 -11.55 -81.35 24.49
C THR A 2 -11.03 -79.95 24.83
N GLY A 3 -9.74 -79.71 24.58
CA GLY A 3 -9.04 -78.45 24.80
C GLY A 3 -9.33 -77.46 23.71
N PRO A 4 -9.09 -76.16 23.97
CA PRO A 4 -9.38 -75.13 23.02
C PRO A 4 -8.20 -74.89 22.05
N THR A 5 -8.54 -74.60 20.80
CA THR A 5 -7.67 -74.20 19.70
C THR A 5 -7.12 -72.78 19.89
N PRO A 6 -5.88 -72.46 19.49
CA PRO A 6 -5.30 -71.13 19.62
C PRO A 6 -5.76 -70.18 18.49
N SER A 7 -6.14 -68.97 18.89
CA SER A 7 -6.51 -67.82 18.02
C SER A 7 -5.29 -67.24 17.32
N SER A 8 -5.44 -67.01 16.03
CA SER A 8 -4.48 -66.36 15.14
C SER A 8 -4.27 -64.83 15.47
N PRO A 9 -3.07 -64.27 15.33
CA PRO A 9 -2.84 -62.84 15.57
C PRO A 9 -3.37 -61.98 14.43
N THR A 10 -4.13 -60.99 14.79
CA THR A 10 -4.65 -59.91 13.90
C THR A 10 -3.49 -59.00 13.46
N THR A 11 -3.19 -59.04 12.17
CA THR A 11 -2.20 -58.18 11.55
C THR A 11 -2.80 -56.79 11.32
N THR A 12 -2.29 -55.78 12.01
CA THR A 12 -2.61 -54.36 11.80
C THR A 12 -1.97 -53.89 10.48
N PRO A 13 -2.67 -53.21 9.59
CA PRO A 13 -2.06 -52.69 8.36
C PRO A 13 -1.14 -51.51 8.70
N GLN A 14 0.15 -51.63 8.37
CA GLN A 14 1.10 -50.53 8.39
C GLN A 14 0.73 -49.52 7.29
N THR A 15 0.34 -48.34 7.72
CA THR A 15 0.19 -47.18 6.84
C THR A 15 1.57 -46.73 6.33
N THR A 16 1.90 -47.09 5.11
CA THR A 16 3.07 -46.59 4.41
C THR A 16 2.88 -45.12 4.06
N ARG A 17 3.65 -44.28 4.73
CA ARG A 17 3.77 -42.86 4.45
C ARG A 17 4.32 -42.66 3.01
N PRO A 18 3.67 -41.88 2.13
CA PRO A 18 4.21 -41.65 0.80
C PRO A 18 5.56 -40.92 0.90
N PRO A 19 6.51 -41.18 -0.01
CA PRO A 19 7.81 -40.55 0.01
C PRO A 19 7.66 -39.04 -0.18
N SER A 20 8.33 -38.25 0.66
CA SER A 20 8.43 -36.81 0.57
C SER A 20 8.92 -36.41 -0.83
N ARG A 21 8.10 -35.72 -1.60
CA ARG A 21 8.52 -35.12 -2.88
C ARG A 21 9.63 -34.12 -2.60
N VAL A 22 10.83 -34.43 -3.09
CA VAL A 22 11.93 -33.48 -3.19
C VAL A 22 11.45 -32.34 -4.10
N PRO A 23 11.51 -31.09 -3.68
CA PRO A 23 11.13 -29.96 -4.53
C PRO A 23 12.01 -29.94 -5.76
N THR A 24 11.38 -29.95 -6.94
CA THR A 24 12.07 -29.81 -8.22
C THR A 24 12.81 -28.48 -8.21
N PRO A 25 14.12 -28.42 -8.50
CA PRO A 25 14.84 -27.17 -8.57
C PRO A 25 14.22 -26.24 -9.62
N LEU A 26 14.06 -24.96 -9.27
CA LEU A 26 13.56 -23.94 -10.18
C LEU A 26 14.41 -23.94 -11.46
N PRO A 27 13.79 -23.83 -12.67
CA PRO A 27 14.55 -23.74 -13.89
C PRO A 27 15.47 -22.52 -13.85
N ALA A 28 16.72 -22.72 -14.29
CA ALA A 28 17.70 -21.67 -14.39
C ALA A 28 17.13 -20.48 -15.18
N PRO A 29 17.47 -19.21 -14.83
CA PRO A 29 17.01 -18.04 -15.55
C PRO A 29 17.34 -18.21 -17.04
N ARG A 30 16.33 -18.03 -17.89
CA ARG A 30 16.54 -18.10 -19.34
C ARG A 30 17.58 -17.05 -19.73
N PRO A 31 18.60 -17.43 -20.52
CA PRO A 31 19.53 -16.44 -21.06
C PRO A 31 18.72 -15.39 -21.84
N PRO A 32 19.16 -14.13 -21.84
CA PRO A 32 18.49 -13.07 -22.60
C PRO A 32 18.35 -13.54 -24.05
N ILE A 33 17.12 -13.46 -24.58
CA ILE A 33 16.82 -13.80 -25.96
C ILE A 33 17.65 -12.86 -26.84
N ALA A 34 18.72 -13.38 -27.43
CA ALA A 34 19.47 -12.63 -28.44
C ALA A 34 18.48 -12.20 -29.54
N PRO A 35 18.49 -10.93 -29.97
CA PRO A 35 17.58 -10.48 -31.02
C PRO A 35 17.81 -11.33 -32.27
N ARG A 36 16.84 -12.18 -32.60
CA ARG A 36 16.77 -12.85 -33.86
C ARG A 36 16.42 -11.81 -34.93
N GLY A 37 17.42 -11.10 -35.43
CA GLY A 37 17.26 -10.13 -36.48
C GLY A 37 18.60 -9.96 -37.17
N ASP A 38 18.59 -9.89 -38.50
CA ASP A 38 19.69 -9.51 -39.32
C ASP A 38 20.46 -8.34 -38.70
N ALA A 39 21.72 -8.54 -38.33
CA ALA A 39 22.55 -7.54 -37.69
C ALA A 39 22.61 -6.21 -38.48
N ALA A 40 22.49 -6.30 -39.80
CA ALA A 40 22.39 -5.14 -40.69
C ALA A 40 21.07 -4.38 -40.51
N GLY A 41 19.95 -5.09 -40.31
CA GLY A 41 18.65 -4.50 -40.07
C GLY A 41 18.57 -3.82 -38.68
N ALA A 42 19.14 -4.44 -37.64
CA ALA A 42 19.25 -3.88 -36.31
C ALA A 42 20.11 -2.61 -36.30
N GLY A 43 21.24 -2.62 -36.99
CA GLY A 43 22.10 -1.44 -37.16
C GLY A 43 21.43 -0.28 -37.89
N ALA A 44 20.60 -0.57 -38.90
CA ALA A 44 19.84 0.44 -39.64
C ALA A 44 18.70 1.03 -38.74
N ALA A 45 18.03 0.20 -37.96
CA ALA A 45 17.00 0.67 -36.97
C ALA A 45 17.62 1.55 -35.90
N TRP A 46 18.77 1.18 -35.37
CA TRP A 46 19.54 1.97 -34.41
C TRP A 46 19.98 3.32 -35.00
N ARG A 47 20.52 3.36 -36.20
CA ARG A 47 20.89 4.63 -36.85
C ARG A 47 19.70 5.54 -37.08
N ARG A 48 18.53 5.01 -37.47
CA ARG A 48 17.29 5.79 -37.60
C ARG A 48 16.81 6.32 -36.24
N ALA A 49 16.91 5.56 -35.17
CA ALA A 49 16.59 6.00 -33.82
C ALA A 49 17.57 7.07 -33.35
N ALA A 50 18.86 6.87 -33.49
CA ALA A 50 19.91 7.84 -33.15
C ALA A 50 19.73 9.17 -33.90
N ALA A 51 19.44 9.16 -35.19
CA ALA A 51 19.16 10.36 -35.99
C ALA A 51 17.95 11.16 -35.47
N ARG A 52 16.94 10.50 -34.92
CA ARG A 52 15.79 11.18 -34.27
C ARG A 52 16.14 11.76 -32.90
N TRP A 53 17.09 11.16 -32.17
CA TRP A 53 17.48 11.61 -30.84
C TRP A 53 18.60 12.64 -30.87
N ALA A 54 19.50 12.58 -31.86
CA ALA A 54 20.64 13.48 -31.98
C ALA A 54 20.29 14.97 -31.84
N PRO A 55 19.22 15.54 -32.46
CA PRO A 55 18.86 16.93 -32.27
C PRO A 55 18.43 17.26 -30.84
N ARG A 56 17.86 16.29 -30.11
CA ARG A 56 17.47 16.45 -28.71
C ARG A 56 18.67 16.39 -27.79
N LEU A 57 19.64 15.53 -28.10
CA LEU A 57 20.90 15.43 -27.35
C LEU A 57 21.78 16.66 -27.56
N ALA A 58 21.81 17.22 -28.78
CA ALA A 58 22.54 18.46 -29.06
C ALA A 58 21.99 19.69 -28.30
N GLY A 59 20.71 19.68 -27.98
CA GLY A 59 20.06 20.73 -27.17
C GLY A 59 19.98 20.42 -25.69
N LEU A 60 20.53 19.30 -25.22
CA LEU A 60 20.51 18.92 -23.81
C LEU A 60 21.62 19.66 -23.06
N ASP A 61 21.23 20.49 -22.11
CA ASP A 61 22.15 21.20 -21.20
C ASP A 61 21.94 20.65 -19.78
N ILE A 62 22.69 19.59 -19.47
CA ILE A 62 22.63 18.92 -18.15
C ILE A 62 22.98 19.91 -17.03
N ARG A 63 23.91 20.83 -17.26
CA ARG A 63 24.30 21.83 -16.25
C ARG A 63 23.13 22.74 -15.88
N ARG A 64 22.41 23.20 -16.90
CA ARG A 64 21.21 24.03 -16.71
C ARG A 64 20.10 23.27 -15.94
N GLU A 65 19.94 21.97 -16.19
CA GLU A 65 18.96 21.14 -15.49
C GLU A 65 19.35 20.93 -14.02
N LEU A 66 20.65 20.71 -13.74
CA LEU A 66 21.16 20.61 -12.37
C LEU A 66 21.04 21.94 -11.63
N GLU A 67 21.42 23.06 -12.23
CA GLU A 67 21.23 24.39 -11.64
C GLU A 67 19.74 24.69 -11.35
N ALA A 68 18.83 24.21 -12.22
CA ALA A 68 17.41 24.36 -11.98
C ALA A 68 16.96 23.51 -10.78
N LEU A 69 17.50 22.31 -10.61
CA LEU A 69 17.23 21.45 -9.47
C LEU A 69 17.77 22.06 -8.16
N GLU A 70 19.01 22.56 -8.17
CA GLU A 70 19.64 23.23 -7.02
C GLU A 70 18.83 24.45 -6.54
N ARG A 71 18.37 25.29 -7.48
CA ARG A 71 17.47 26.43 -7.15
C ARG A 71 16.15 25.99 -6.49
N LEU A 72 15.71 24.78 -6.72
CA LEU A 72 14.51 24.20 -6.11
C LEU A 72 14.82 23.50 -4.78
N GLY A 73 16.07 23.49 -4.31
CA GLY A 73 16.51 22.73 -3.14
C GLY A 73 16.38 21.22 -3.36
N GLY A 74 16.49 20.75 -4.60
CA GLY A 74 16.37 19.35 -4.94
C GLY A 74 17.70 18.62 -5.05
N SER A 75 17.64 17.30 -5.14
CA SER A 75 18.79 16.38 -5.26
C SER A 75 18.61 15.45 -6.45
N LEU A 76 19.71 15.10 -7.11
CA LEU A 76 19.77 14.04 -8.11
C LEU A 76 20.31 12.77 -7.44
N ILE A 77 19.56 11.68 -7.53
CA ILE A 77 19.93 10.40 -6.94
C ILE A 77 20.28 9.42 -8.06
N LEU A 78 21.45 8.83 -7.98
CA LEU A 78 22.01 7.86 -8.93
C LEU A 78 21.94 6.43 -8.36
N PRO A 79 22.03 5.38 -9.19
CA PRO A 79 22.05 3.98 -8.74
C PRO A 79 23.19 3.64 -7.78
N THR A 80 24.24 4.46 -7.74
CA THR A 80 25.39 4.30 -6.84
C THR A 80 25.22 4.99 -5.49
N ASP A 81 24.19 5.82 -5.34
CA ASP A 81 23.99 6.61 -4.12
C ASP A 81 23.35 5.75 -3.02
N PRO A 82 23.66 6.04 -1.74
CA PRO A 82 23.11 5.29 -0.60
C PRO A 82 21.57 5.34 -0.51
N TRP A 83 20.97 6.40 -1.03
CA TRP A 83 19.51 6.60 -1.05
C TRP A 83 18.83 6.01 -2.28
N TRP A 84 19.56 5.29 -3.14
CA TRP A 84 18.94 4.63 -4.29
C TRP A 84 17.98 3.53 -3.85
N PRO A 85 16.70 3.60 -4.24
CA PRO A 85 15.74 2.56 -3.91
C PRO A 85 16.05 1.28 -4.70
N THR A 86 16.51 0.24 -4.01
CA THR A 86 16.90 -1.03 -4.64
C THR A 86 15.75 -1.71 -5.39
N GLY A 87 14.50 -1.47 -4.96
CA GLY A 87 13.32 -1.96 -5.65
C GLY A 87 13.14 -1.45 -7.09
N LEU A 88 13.86 -0.40 -7.49
CA LEU A 88 13.88 0.07 -8.88
C LEU A 88 14.72 -0.83 -9.79
N ASP A 89 15.68 -1.55 -9.23
CA ASP A 89 16.55 -2.47 -9.98
C ASP A 89 15.77 -3.71 -10.46
N ASP A 90 14.62 -4.02 -9.83
CA ASP A 90 13.73 -5.12 -10.24
C ASP A 90 12.94 -4.80 -11.53
N LEU A 91 12.94 -3.55 -11.97
CA LEU A 91 12.25 -3.16 -13.20
C LEU A 91 12.98 -3.67 -14.44
N GLU A 92 12.23 -4.14 -15.46
CA GLU A 92 12.80 -4.49 -16.76
C GLU A 92 13.62 -3.35 -17.39
N HIS A 93 13.19 -2.09 -17.12
CA HIS A 93 13.86 -0.87 -17.55
C HIS A 93 13.98 0.07 -16.36
N PRO A 94 15.02 -0.07 -15.51
CA PRO A 94 15.25 0.83 -14.38
C PRO A 94 15.46 2.27 -14.84
N PRO A 95 15.06 3.28 -14.04
CA PRO A 95 15.42 4.66 -14.31
C PRO A 95 16.93 4.85 -14.17
N HIS A 96 17.52 5.73 -14.97
CA HIS A 96 18.96 6.05 -14.88
C HIS A 96 19.30 6.94 -13.69
N CYS A 97 18.34 7.71 -13.21
CA CYS A 97 18.45 8.60 -12.05
C CYS A 97 17.06 8.97 -11.55
N LEU A 98 17.00 9.52 -10.34
CA LEU A 98 15.81 10.14 -9.79
C LEU A 98 16.08 11.61 -9.47
N TRP A 99 15.17 12.46 -9.86
CA TRP A 99 15.11 13.87 -9.50
C TRP A 99 14.20 14.00 -8.28
N VAL A 100 14.71 14.54 -7.18
CA VAL A 100 14.03 14.55 -5.88
C VAL A 100 13.92 15.97 -5.36
N ARG A 101 12.77 16.34 -4.80
CA ARG A 101 12.58 17.52 -3.94
C ARG A 101 12.01 17.06 -2.61
N GLY A 102 12.52 17.61 -1.52
CA GLY A 102 12.26 17.16 -0.17
C GLY A 102 13.37 16.24 0.34
N ASP A 103 13.08 15.37 1.28
CA ASP A 103 14.08 14.54 1.96
C ASP A 103 14.37 13.23 1.19
N PRO A 104 15.56 13.07 0.60
CA PRO A 104 15.94 11.84 -0.09
C PRO A 104 16.08 10.62 0.85
N ALA A 105 16.28 10.83 2.15
CA ALA A 105 16.38 9.75 3.12
C ALA A 105 15.05 8.98 3.32
N LEU A 106 13.94 9.54 2.86
CA LEU A 106 12.63 8.88 2.85
C LEU A 106 12.42 7.92 1.68
N LEU A 107 13.34 7.89 0.73
CA LEU A 107 13.31 6.89 -0.32
C LEU A 107 13.51 5.49 0.28
N PRO A 108 12.68 4.50 -0.08
CA PRO A 108 12.77 3.16 0.48
C PRO A 108 14.03 2.44 -0.03
N SER A 109 15.16 2.76 0.56
CA SER A 109 16.43 2.07 0.36
C SER A 109 16.49 0.92 1.35
N GLN A 110 16.57 -0.33 0.87
CA GLN A 110 17.06 -1.40 1.72
C GLN A 110 18.54 -1.07 1.97
N CYS A 111 18.95 -0.93 3.24
CA CYS A 111 20.35 -0.78 3.56
C CYS A 111 21.12 -1.91 2.86
N ARG A 112 21.86 -1.62 1.79
CA ARG A 112 22.97 -2.48 1.42
C ARG A 112 23.83 -2.50 2.67
N GLU A 113 24.04 -3.66 3.27
CA GLU A 113 25.04 -3.82 4.31
C GLU A 113 26.29 -3.13 3.76
N GLY A 114 26.64 -1.99 4.40
CA GLY A 114 27.80 -1.22 3.98
C GLY A 114 29.03 -2.14 4.03
N PRO A 115 30.11 -1.85 3.28
CA PRO A 115 31.34 -2.58 3.44
C PRO A 115 31.67 -2.58 4.93
N GLU A 116 31.89 -3.77 5.49
CA GLU A 116 32.20 -4.01 6.89
C GLU A 116 33.14 -2.90 7.40
N SER A 117 32.67 -2.18 8.41
CA SER A 117 33.54 -1.22 9.11
C SER A 117 34.81 -1.97 9.57
N PRO A 118 36.00 -1.39 9.44
CA PRO A 118 37.24 -2.07 9.78
C PRO A 118 37.15 -2.59 11.23
N GLU A 119 37.52 -3.84 11.38
CA GLU A 119 37.55 -4.68 12.58
C GLU A 119 37.69 -3.91 13.89
N SER A 120 36.67 -4.00 14.74
CA SER A 120 36.83 -3.73 16.18
C SER A 120 37.62 -4.86 16.81
N PRO A 121 38.53 -4.57 17.77
CA PRO A 121 39.45 -5.55 18.29
C PRO A 121 38.74 -6.73 18.98
N GLU A 122 39.35 -7.90 18.79
CA GLU A 122 38.93 -9.23 19.24
C GLU A 122 38.37 -9.26 20.67
N GLY A 123 37.19 -9.84 20.86
CA GLY A 123 36.78 -10.23 22.20
C GLY A 123 35.31 -10.64 22.44
N GLU A 124 34.39 -10.51 21.50
CA GLU A 124 33.02 -10.96 21.76
C GLU A 124 32.47 -11.77 20.56
N PRO A 125 31.99 -13.02 20.79
CA PRO A 125 31.45 -13.81 19.70
C PRO A 125 30.18 -13.10 19.12
N PRO A 126 30.00 -13.09 17.80
CA PRO A 126 28.90 -12.41 17.17
C PRO A 126 27.58 -12.99 17.73
N ARG A 127 26.78 -12.12 18.35
CA ARG A 127 25.41 -12.47 18.73
C ARG A 127 24.68 -12.81 17.43
N ARG A 128 24.42 -14.10 17.22
CA ARG A 128 23.57 -14.59 16.14
C ARG A 128 22.28 -13.81 16.19
N SER A 129 22.02 -12.98 15.16
CA SER A 129 20.73 -12.36 14.96
C SER A 129 19.72 -13.52 14.88
N SER A 130 18.83 -13.59 15.86
CA SER A 130 17.79 -14.58 15.91
C SER A 130 16.83 -14.32 14.74
N VAL A 131 17.05 -15.03 13.65
CA VAL A 131 16.06 -15.21 12.59
C VAL A 131 14.86 -15.84 13.28
N GLY A 132 13.80 -15.07 13.54
CA GLY A 132 12.55 -15.59 14.14
C GLY A 132 11.93 -14.79 15.29
N ALA A 133 12.51 -13.68 15.73
CA ALA A 133 11.81 -12.82 16.70
C ALA A 133 10.65 -12.10 15.98
N ARG A 134 9.40 -12.46 16.35
CA ARG A 134 8.19 -11.75 15.90
C ARG A 134 8.33 -10.29 16.33
N ARG A 135 8.42 -9.37 15.37
CA ARG A 135 8.43 -7.93 15.63
C ARG A 135 7.02 -7.53 16.04
N THR A 136 6.90 -6.85 17.16
CA THR A 136 5.65 -6.27 17.62
C THR A 136 5.39 -4.93 16.90
N ARG A 137 4.15 -4.43 16.96
CA ARG A 137 3.81 -3.07 16.50
C ARG A 137 4.74 -2.02 17.13
N ALA A 138 5.13 -2.19 18.39
CA ALA A 138 6.07 -1.32 19.09
C ALA A 138 7.45 -1.30 18.43
N ASP A 139 7.93 -2.44 17.92
CA ASP A 139 9.20 -2.54 17.22
C ASP A 139 9.15 -1.83 15.86
N LEU A 140 7.98 -1.82 15.20
CA LEU A 140 7.77 -1.11 13.94
C LEU A 140 7.74 0.41 14.14
N VAL A 141 7.09 0.87 15.20
CA VAL A 141 7.03 2.29 15.59
C VAL A 141 8.38 2.79 16.08
N ALA A 142 9.12 1.97 16.84
CA ALA A 142 10.46 2.31 17.34
C ALA A 142 11.52 2.45 16.24
N ALA A 143 11.29 1.81 15.09
CA ALA A 143 12.20 1.90 13.95
C ALA A 143 12.15 3.26 13.24
N GLY A 144 11.08 4.07 13.44
CA GLY A 144 10.92 5.41 12.87
C GLY A 144 10.66 5.44 11.34
N PRO A 145 10.28 6.61 10.81
CA PRO A 145 10.18 6.80 9.37
C PRO A 145 11.57 6.66 8.72
N GLY A 146 11.66 5.88 7.65
CA GLY A 146 12.93 5.59 6.97
C GLY A 146 13.45 4.17 7.15
N THR A 147 12.70 3.28 7.81
CA THR A 147 13.07 1.85 7.96
C THR A 147 12.95 1.03 6.68
N GLY A 148 12.79 1.68 5.55
CA GLY A 148 12.74 1.02 4.24
C GLY A 148 11.37 0.49 3.83
N ARG A 149 10.35 0.53 4.70
CA ARG A 149 9.03 0.03 4.35
C ARG A 149 8.18 1.08 3.67
N ALA A 150 7.66 0.73 2.52
CA ALA A 150 6.78 1.61 1.76
C ALA A 150 5.59 0.84 1.18
N LEU A 151 4.41 1.49 1.18
CA LEU A 151 3.19 0.95 0.61
C LEU A 151 2.59 1.94 -0.39
N ALA A 152 2.32 1.46 -1.60
CA ALA A 152 1.62 2.25 -2.60
C ALA A 152 0.11 2.25 -2.32
N LEU A 153 -0.48 3.44 -2.18
CA LEU A 153 -1.93 3.62 -2.04
C LEU A 153 -2.45 4.40 -3.24
N VAL A 154 -3.19 3.74 -4.12
CA VAL A 154 -3.59 4.29 -5.42
C VAL A 154 -5.08 4.07 -5.72
N GLY A 155 -5.64 4.87 -6.64
CA GLY A 155 -7.02 4.64 -7.02
C GLY A 155 -7.58 5.60 -8.07
N ALA A 156 -8.90 5.71 -8.07
CA ALA A 156 -9.66 6.54 -8.99
C ALA A 156 -9.38 8.03 -8.76
N ARG A 157 -9.32 8.79 -9.87
CA ARG A 157 -9.22 10.26 -9.82
C ARG A 157 -10.58 10.91 -9.49
N ALA A 158 -11.65 10.31 -9.97
CA ALA A 158 -13.02 10.65 -9.59
C ALA A 158 -13.45 9.62 -8.55
N SER A 159 -13.04 9.85 -7.31
CA SER A 159 -13.30 9.01 -6.15
C SER A 159 -14.63 9.36 -5.50
N THR A 160 -15.13 8.42 -4.70
CA THR A 160 -16.28 8.67 -3.81
C THR A 160 -15.77 9.16 -2.44
N ASP A 161 -16.66 9.80 -1.67
CA ASP A 161 -16.36 10.17 -0.27
C ASP A 161 -15.98 8.94 0.58
N TYR A 162 -16.54 7.76 0.28
CA TYR A 162 -16.15 6.50 0.90
C TYR A 162 -14.68 6.18 0.63
N GLY A 163 -14.30 6.15 -0.65
CA GLY A 163 -12.93 5.82 -1.04
C GLY A 163 -11.90 6.81 -0.49
N GLU A 164 -12.21 8.12 -0.49
CA GLU A 164 -11.32 9.14 0.07
C GLU A 164 -11.14 8.98 1.60
N ARG A 165 -12.22 8.70 2.35
CA ARG A 165 -12.12 8.46 3.78
C ARG A 165 -11.30 7.20 4.09
N VAL A 166 -11.55 6.10 3.37
CA VAL A 166 -10.81 4.85 3.56
C VAL A 166 -9.31 5.06 3.25
N ALA A 167 -8.99 5.70 2.11
CA ALA A 167 -7.61 5.99 1.74
C ALA A 167 -6.89 6.86 2.78
N ALA A 168 -7.56 7.93 3.25
CA ALA A 168 -6.97 8.84 4.23
C ALA A 168 -6.76 8.18 5.60
N ARG A 169 -7.69 7.30 6.03
CA ARG A 169 -7.57 6.56 7.29
C ARG A 169 -6.42 5.55 7.21
N ILE A 170 -6.43 4.68 6.22
CA ILE A 170 -5.36 3.68 6.02
C ILE A 170 -3.99 4.37 5.95
N ALA A 171 -3.88 5.47 5.19
CA ALA A 171 -2.63 6.21 5.06
C ALA A 171 -2.15 6.81 6.38
N SER A 172 -3.04 7.41 7.16
CA SER A 172 -2.72 7.99 8.48
C SER A 172 -2.22 6.93 9.45
N ASP A 173 -2.92 5.79 9.53
CA ASP A 173 -2.59 4.71 10.45
C ASP A 173 -1.25 4.06 10.06
N LEU A 174 -1.03 3.75 8.77
CA LEU A 174 0.23 3.21 8.26
C LEU A 174 1.41 4.14 8.54
N THR A 175 1.23 5.45 8.32
CA THR A 175 2.29 6.45 8.59
C THR A 175 2.61 6.55 10.07
N THR A 176 1.61 6.45 10.96
CA THR A 176 1.82 6.37 12.42
C THR A 176 2.67 5.15 12.79
N TRP A 177 2.62 4.07 12.01
CA TRP A 177 3.43 2.87 12.22
C TRP A 177 4.78 2.88 11.48
N GLY A 178 5.18 4.03 10.95
CA GLY A 178 6.47 4.21 10.26
C GLY A 178 6.52 3.69 8.83
N VAL A 179 5.38 3.31 8.22
CA VAL A 179 5.30 2.93 6.81
C VAL A 179 5.15 4.17 5.95
N VAL A 180 6.03 4.33 4.96
CA VAL A 180 5.96 5.44 4.00
C VAL A 180 4.86 5.17 2.98
N VAL A 181 3.86 6.04 2.93
CA VAL A 181 2.81 5.96 1.91
C VAL A 181 3.33 6.56 0.60
N VAL A 182 3.29 5.77 -0.47
CA VAL A 182 3.70 6.18 -1.82
C VAL A 182 2.47 6.34 -2.70
N SER A 183 2.35 7.47 -3.41
CA SER A 183 1.26 7.65 -4.36
C SER A 183 1.66 8.61 -5.51
N GLY A 184 0.71 8.91 -6.38
CA GLY A 184 0.98 9.68 -7.59
C GLY A 184 0.61 11.16 -7.55
N GLY A 185 0.06 11.65 -6.47
CA GLY A 185 -0.36 13.04 -6.33
C GLY A 185 -1.55 13.45 -7.22
N ALA A 186 -2.25 12.53 -7.86
CA ALA A 186 -3.43 12.80 -8.67
C ALA A 186 -4.62 13.24 -7.80
N PHE A 187 -5.70 13.74 -8.43
CA PHE A 187 -6.97 13.96 -7.72
C PHE A 187 -7.54 12.64 -7.17
N GLY A 188 -8.45 12.72 -6.23
CA GLY A 188 -9.16 11.58 -5.65
C GLY A 188 -8.31 10.79 -4.67
N ILE A 189 -8.21 9.48 -4.84
CA ILE A 189 -7.59 8.56 -3.89
C ILE A 189 -6.13 8.92 -3.59
N ASP A 190 -5.32 9.26 -4.60
CA ASP A 190 -3.92 9.63 -4.39
C ASP A 190 -3.80 10.85 -3.46
N ALA A 191 -4.60 11.89 -3.71
CA ALA A 191 -4.62 13.08 -2.88
C ALA A 191 -5.14 12.81 -1.46
N ALA A 192 -6.16 11.95 -1.32
CA ALA A 192 -6.70 11.56 -0.02
C ALA A 192 -5.66 10.76 0.80
N ALA A 193 -4.93 9.84 0.15
CA ALA A 193 -3.84 9.10 0.76
C ALA A 193 -2.73 10.02 1.28
N HIS A 194 -2.27 10.96 0.47
CA HIS A 194 -1.26 11.93 0.90
C HIS A 194 -1.75 12.82 2.04
N ARG A 195 -2.98 13.34 1.97
CA ARG A 195 -3.56 14.14 3.08
C ARG A 195 -3.68 13.34 4.36
N GLY A 196 -4.02 12.05 4.25
CA GLY A 196 -4.07 11.14 5.40
C GLY A 196 -2.69 10.96 6.02
N ALA A 197 -1.70 10.62 5.22
CA ALA A 197 -0.32 10.40 5.65
C ALA A 197 0.28 11.65 6.32
N LEU A 198 0.11 12.83 5.73
CA LEU A 198 0.62 14.11 6.25
C LEU A 198 0.08 14.51 7.63
N ARG A 199 -0.98 13.86 8.14
CA ARG A 199 -1.46 14.06 9.51
C ARG A 199 -0.57 13.38 10.54
N SER A 200 0.18 12.36 10.14
CA SER A 200 0.93 11.50 11.03
C SER A 200 2.43 11.45 10.71
N GLY A 201 2.84 11.90 9.53
CA GLY A 201 4.24 11.90 9.12
C GLY A 201 4.45 12.09 7.61
N PRO A 202 5.63 11.70 7.11
CA PRO A 202 6.03 11.93 5.72
C PRO A 202 5.32 10.99 4.74
N THR A 203 5.26 11.44 3.49
CA THR A 203 4.76 10.65 2.35
C THR A 203 5.58 10.92 1.10
N LEU A 204 5.59 9.98 0.16
CA LEU A 204 6.36 10.03 -1.07
C LEU A 204 5.43 10.16 -2.28
N SER A 205 5.55 11.26 -3.01
CA SER A 205 4.80 11.44 -4.26
C SER A 205 5.70 11.20 -5.46
N VAL A 206 5.24 10.40 -6.42
CA VAL A 206 5.95 10.18 -7.69
C VAL A 206 5.30 11.03 -8.78
N SER A 207 6.07 11.90 -9.42
CA SER A 207 5.58 12.80 -10.47
C SER A 207 5.67 12.17 -11.86
N ALA A 208 4.74 12.51 -12.74
CA ALA A 208 4.79 12.18 -14.16
C ALA A 208 5.48 13.28 -15.02
N GLY A 209 5.80 14.39 -14.41
CA GLY A 209 6.59 15.49 -14.98
C GLY A 209 7.84 15.76 -14.17
N GLY A 210 8.62 16.78 -14.54
CA GLY A 210 9.74 17.22 -13.72
C GLY A 210 9.30 17.72 -12.33
N VAL A 211 10.20 17.66 -11.36
CA VAL A 211 9.93 18.06 -9.96
C VAL A 211 9.64 19.56 -9.79
N ASP A 212 9.91 20.37 -10.83
CA ASP A 212 9.52 21.77 -10.94
C ASP A 212 8.05 21.97 -11.35
N ARG A 213 7.39 20.92 -11.86
CA ARG A 213 6.05 20.96 -12.43
C ARG A 213 5.05 20.27 -11.54
N LEU A 214 4.56 20.98 -10.52
CA LEU A 214 3.54 20.43 -9.62
C LEU A 214 2.21 20.25 -10.39
N TYR A 215 1.84 18.99 -10.59
CA TYR A 215 0.65 18.63 -11.35
C TYR A 215 -0.13 17.50 -10.67
N PRO A 216 -1.47 17.59 -10.57
CA PRO A 216 -2.33 18.65 -11.11
C PRO A 216 -2.23 19.95 -10.31
N THR A 217 -2.43 21.09 -10.97
CA THR A 217 -2.32 22.43 -10.33
C THR A 217 -3.28 22.60 -9.15
N GLY A 218 -4.45 21.95 -9.18
CA GLY A 218 -5.39 21.97 -8.06
C GLY A 218 -4.89 21.22 -6.80
N ASN A 219 -3.81 20.45 -6.90
CA ASN A 219 -3.13 19.81 -5.77
C ASN A 219 -1.77 20.47 -5.45
N ALA A 220 -1.50 21.68 -5.98
CA ALA A 220 -0.20 22.32 -5.80
C ALA A 220 0.16 22.49 -4.31
N ASP A 221 -0.78 22.98 -3.49
CA ASP A 221 -0.57 23.16 -2.05
C ASP A 221 -0.28 21.82 -1.34
N LEU A 222 -0.99 20.75 -1.72
CA LEU A 222 -0.72 19.41 -1.21
C LEU A 222 0.68 18.93 -1.60
N LEU A 223 1.09 19.15 -2.85
CA LEU A 223 2.41 18.76 -3.33
C LEU A 223 3.53 19.57 -2.67
N HIS A 224 3.29 20.84 -2.34
CA HIS A 224 4.20 21.64 -1.52
C HIS A 224 4.32 21.05 -0.11
N ALA A 225 3.21 20.75 0.56
CA ALA A 225 3.24 20.12 1.88
C ALA A 225 3.96 18.76 1.86
N ILE A 226 3.82 17.98 0.77
CA ILE A 226 4.58 16.73 0.59
C ILE A 226 6.07 17.01 0.46
N ILE A 227 6.48 18.03 -0.28
CA ILE A 227 7.90 18.40 -0.43
C ILE A 227 8.49 18.84 0.91
N ASP A 228 7.72 19.61 1.69
CA ASP A 228 8.18 20.17 2.97
C ASP A 228 8.34 19.11 4.06
N THR A 229 7.53 18.04 4.03
CA THR A 229 7.50 17.01 5.10
C THR A 229 8.05 15.66 4.63
N GLY A 230 7.97 15.39 3.34
CA GLY A 230 8.31 14.13 2.70
C GLY A 230 9.19 14.34 1.47
N ALA A 231 8.83 13.69 0.35
CA ALA A 231 9.56 13.90 -0.92
C ALA A 231 8.65 13.79 -2.15
N LEU A 232 9.02 14.57 -3.18
CA LEU A 232 8.49 14.48 -4.55
C LEU A 232 9.59 13.94 -5.46
N VAL A 233 9.31 12.86 -6.17
CA VAL A 233 10.26 12.14 -7.01
C VAL A 233 9.82 12.12 -8.47
N ALA A 234 10.75 12.28 -9.38
CA ALA A 234 10.52 12.15 -10.83
C ALA A 234 11.67 11.40 -11.51
N GLU A 235 11.35 10.66 -12.56
CA GLU A 235 12.34 10.04 -13.47
C GLU A 235 12.85 11.04 -14.53
N VAL A 236 12.10 12.10 -14.78
CA VAL A 236 12.40 13.06 -15.84
C VAL A 236 12.91 14.38 -15.26
N PRO A 237 13.82 15.06 -15.96
CA PRO A 237 14.44 16.28 -15.47
C PRO A 237 13.45 17.43 -15.30
N PRO A 238 13.82 18.49 -14.55
CA PRO A 238 13.10 19.76 -14.49
C PRO A 238 12.78 20.31 -15.90
N GLY A 239 11.68 21.02 -16.04
CA GLY A 239 11.18 21.51 -17.32
C GLY A 239 10.31 20.53 -18.09
N CYS A 240 10.36 19.25 -17.80
CA CYS A 240 9.54 18.23 -18.47
C CYS A 240 8.07 18.33 -18.08
N ARG A 241 7.19 18.56 -19.06
CA ARG A 241 5.74 18.61 -18.82
C ARG A 241 5.16 17.20 -18.61
N PRO A 242 4.19 17.02 -17.70
CA PRO A 242 3.45 15.78 -17.59
C PRO A 242 2.67 15.51 -18.89
N GLY A 243 2.61 14.24 -19.30
CA GLY A 243 1.89 13.80 -20.49
C GLY A 243 1.26 12.43 -20.29
N ARG A 244 0.24 12.09 -21.09
CA ARG A 244 -0.54 10.86 -20.92
C ARG A 244 0.34 9.60 -20.85
N HIS A 245 1.32 9.46 -21.72
CA HIS A 245 2.26 8.33 -21.71
C HIS A 245 3.12 8.31 -20.45
N ARG A 246 3.54 9.49 -19.94
CA ARG A 246 4.37 9.60 -18.73
C ARG A 246 3.63 9.18 -17.46
N PHE A 247 2.31 9.39 -17.39
CA PHE A 247 1.51 8.86 -16.28
C PHE A 247 1.55 7.34 -16.23
N LEU A 248 1.46 6.66 -17.39
CA LEU A 248 1.53 5.20 -17.45
C LEU A 248 2.94 4.68 -17.15
N THR A 249 3.96 5.34 -17.70
CA THR A 249 5.36 4.98 -17.44
C THR A 249 5.72 5.18 -15.96
N ARG A 250 5.29 6.29 -15.34
CA ARG A 250 5.51 6.59 -13.94
C ARG A 250 4.92 5.54 -12.99
N ASN A 251 3.77 4.92 -13.34
CA ASN A 251 3.09 3.98 -12.45
C ASN A 251 3.96 2.78 -12.07
N ARG A 252 4.92 2.37 -12.94
CA ARG A 252 5.89 1.32 -12.60
C ARG A 252 6.81 1.72 -11.44
N LEU A 253 7.13 3.02 -11.34
CA LEU A 253 7.96 3.53 -10.25
C LEU A 253 7.20 3.52 -8.91
N ILE A 254 5.90 3.85 -8.91
CA ILE A 254 5.08 3.74 -7.69
C ILE A 254 5.11 2.30 -7.17
N ALA A 255 4.89 1.32 -8.06
CA ALA A 255 4.93 -0.09 -7.69
C ALA A 255 6.32 -0.53 -7.22
N ALA A 256 7.38 -0.12 -7.92
CA ALA A 256 8.76 -0.52 -7.61
C ALA A 256 9.32 0.13 -6.35
N LEU A 257 8.86 1.34 -6.00
CA LEU A 257 9.19 2.05 -4.76
C LEU A 257 8.42 1.52 -3.54
N SER A 258 7.59 0.50 -3.69
CA SER A 258 6.73 0.01 -2.62
C SER A 258 6.82 -1.51 -2.51
N GLU A 259 6.76 -2.04 -1.30
CA GLU A 259 6.74 -3.48 -1.04
C GLU A 259 5.39 -4.10 -1.38
N ALA A 260 4.33 -3.29 -1.28
CA ALA A 260 2.98 -3.68 -1.67
C ALA A 260 2.20 -2.52 -2.28
N THR A 261 1.15 -2.85 -3.01
CA THR A 261 0.22 -1.86 -3.61
C THR A 261 -1.20 -2.17 -3.20
N VAL A 262 -1.90 -1.18 -2.66
CA VAL A 262 -3.33 -1.25 -2.34
C VAL A 262 -4.11 -0.34 -3.28
N VAL A 263 -5.13 -0.90 -3.93
CA VAL A 263 -6.07 -0.17 -4.79
C VAL A 263 -7.35 0.08 -4.02
N VAL A 264 -7.67 1.35 -3.74
CA VAL A 264 -8.84 1.72 -2.93
C VAL A 264 -10.11 1.79 -3.76
N GLU A 265 -10.07 2.44 -4.90
CA GLU A 265 -11.16 2.48 -5.88
C GLU A 265 -10.60 2.42 -7.29
N ALA A 266 -11.23 1.62 -8.14
CA ALA A 266 -10.88 1.55 -9.56
C ALA A 266 -12.10 1.19 -10.41
N ALA A 267 -12.42 2.01 -11.41
CA ALA A 267 -13.31 1.62 -12.48
C ALA A 267 -12.60 0.62 -13.41
N TRP A 268 -13.36 -0.03 -14.30
CA TRP A 268 -12.87 -1.08 -15.22
C TRP A 268 -11.60 -0.71 -16.02
N ARG A 269 -11.44 0.57 -16.40
CA ARG A 269 -10.29 1.09 -17.16
C ARG A 269 -9.49 2.13 -16.38
N SER A 270 -9.43 2.01 -15.06
CA SER A 270 -8.67 2.93 -14.22
C SER A 270 -7.15 2.82 -14.43
N GLY A 271 -6.45 3.96 -14.37
CA GLY A 271 -4.99 4.00 -14.38
C GLY A 271 -4.35 3.26 -13.19
N ALA A 272 -5.05 3.19 -12.05
CA ALA A 272 -4.59 2.45 -10.87
C ALA A 272 -4.41 0.94 -11.14
N LEU A 273 -5.20 0.37 -12.06
CA LEU A 273 -5.01 -1.03 -12.49
C LEU A 273 -3.68 -1.26 -13.22
N SER A 274 -3.08 -0.21 -13.81
CA SER A 274 -1.73 -0.29 -14.37
C SER A 274 -0.69 -0.42 -13.26
N THR A 275 -0.82 0.34 -12.17
CA THR A 275 0.08 0.21 -10.99
C THR A 275 -0.07 -1.17 -10.36
N ALA A 276 -1.31 -1.66 -10.19
CA ALA A 276 -1.57 -3.01 -9.69
C ALA A 276 -0.93 -4.11 -10.54
N ARG A 277 -0.93 -3.96 -11.88
CA ARG A 277 -0.26 -4.89 -12.78
C ARG A 277 1.26 -4.86 -12.57
N HIS A 278 1.86 -3.68 -12.51
CA HIS A 278 3.30 -3.55 -12.26
C HIS A 278 3.70 -4.16 -10.91
N ALA A 279 2.90 -3.98 -9.86
CA ALA A 279 3.14 -4.63 -8.56
C ALA A 279 3.14 -6.16 -8.68
N ARG A 280 2.17 -6.72 -9.41
CA ARG A 280 2.10 -8.17 -9.68
C ARG A 280 3.29 -8.67 -10.51
N ASP A 281 3.64 -7.95 -11.57
CA ASP A 281 4.77 -8.30 -12.44
C ASP A 281 6.11 -8.30 -11.68
N LEU A 282 6.23 -7.45 -10.66
CA LEU A 282 7.37 -7.38 -9.73
C LEU A 282 7.28 -8.37 -8.56
N GLY A 283 6.22 -9.20 -8.47
CA GLY A 283 6.03 -10.12 -7.34
C GLY A 283 5.73 -9.44 -6.01
N ARG A 284 5.27 -8.16 -6.03
CA ARG A 284 4.95 -7.39 -4.83
C ARG A 284 3.56 -7.72 -4.30
N GLY A 285 3.34 -7.51 -3.00
CA GLY A 285 2.03 -7.65 -2.38
C GLY A 285 0.96 -6.80 -3.09
N LEU A 286 -0.23 -7.35 -3.30
CA LEU A 286 -1.34 -6.64 -3.93
C LEU A 286 -2.61 -6.78 -3.11
N GLY A 287 -3.15 -5.64 -2.67
CA GLY A 287 -4.41 -5.53 -1.97
C GLY A 287 -5.44 -4.70 -2.74
N ALA A 288 -6.70 -4.91 -2.44
CA ALA A 288 -7.79 -4.11 -2.96
C ALA A 288 -8.86 -3.89 -1.89
N VAL A 289 -9.35 -2.67 -1.79
CA VAL A 289 -10.43 -2.32 -0.87
C VAL A 289 -11.77 -2.76 -1.48
N PRO A 290 -12.61 -3.50 -0.75
CA PRO A 290 -13.95 -3.84 -1.19
C PRO A 290 -14.85 -2.59 -1.22
N GLY A 291 -15.79 -2.58 -2.13
CA GLY A 291 -16.78 -1.51 -2.22
C GLY A 291 -18.14 -2.05 -2.64
N PRO A 292 -19.18 -1.21 -2.73
CA PRO A 292 -20.50 -1.65 -3.12
C PRO A 292 -20.49 -2.32 -4.50
N VAL A 293 -21.13 -3.48 -4.63
CA VAL A 293 -21.19 -4.26 -5.88
C VAL A 293 -21.90 -3.51 -7.01
N THR A 294 -22.72 -2.53 -6.66
CA THR A 294 -23.43 -1.65 -7.60
C THR A 294 -22.61 -0.44 -8.04
N SER A 295 -21.46 -0.18 -7.41
CA SER A 295 -20.61 0.97 -7.73
C SER A 295 -19.67 0.66 -8.90
N MET A 296 -19.74 1.49 -9.93
CA MET A 296 -18.78 1.42 -11.04
C MET A 296 -17.35 1.71 -10.61
N GLY A 297 -17.15 2.47 -9.53
CA GLY A 297 -15.84 2.74 -8.92
C GLY A 297 -15.20 1.52 -8.26
N SER A 298 -15.98 0.50 -7.92
CA SER A 298 -15.49 -0.70 -7.23
C SER A 298 -15.20 -1.89 -8.17
N VAL A 299 -15.62 -1.81 -9.44
CA VAL A 299 -15.54 -2.92 -10.41
C VAL A 299 -14.10 -3.42 -10.60
N GLY A 300 -13.13 -2.51 -10.66
CA GLY A 300 -11.71 -2.84 -10.78
C GLY A 300 -11.18 -3.53 -9.53
N CYS A 301 -11.54 -3.06 -8.34
CA CYS A 301 -11.17 -3.69 -7.06
C CYS A 301 -11.78 -5.10 -6.95
N HIS A 302 -13.06 -5.28 -7.29
CA HIS A 302 -13.68 -6.61 -7.30
C HIS A 302 -13.00 -7.58 -8.27
N ARG A 303 -12.50 -7.08 -9.41
CA ARG A 303 -11.70 -7.90 -10.32
C ARG A 303 -10.38 -8.30 -9.67
N LEU A 304 -9.66 -7.35 -9.07
CA LEU A 304 -8.38 -7.64 -8.40
C LEU A 304 -8.56 -8.67 -7.29
N LEU A 305 -9.62 -8.55 -6.47
CA LEU A 305 -9.94 -9.52 -5.42
C LEU A 305 -10.20 -10.92 -5.99
N ARG A 306 -10.97 -11.04 -7.09
CA ARG A 306 -11.18 -12.33 -7.78
C ARG A 306 -9.91 -12.88 -8.41
N ASP A 307 -8.99 -12.00 -8.81
CA ASP A 307 -7.69 -12.35 -9.37
C ASP A 307 -6.62 -12.63 -8.27
N GLY A 308 -7.03 -12.74 -6.98
CA GLY A 308 -6.19 -13.13 -5.85
C GLY A 308 -5.52 -11.97 -5.09
N ALA A 309 -5.95 -10.72 -5.29
CA ALA A 309 -5.53 -9.64 -4.40
C ALA A 309 -6.13 -9.81 -3.01
N VAL A 310 -5.38 -9.43 -1.96
CA VAL A 310 -5.85 -9.48 -0.58
C VAL A 310 -6.97 -8.45 -0.38
N CYS A 311 -8.03 -8.84 0.34
CA CYS A 311 -9.10 -7.92 0.72
C CYS A 311 -8.61 -7.01 1.84
N ILE A 312 -8.61 -5.70 1.62
CA ILE A 312 -8.12 -4.71 2.57
C ILE A 312 -9.32 -3.95 3.14
N THR A 313 -9.53 -4.09 4.42
CA THR A 313 -10.63 -3.45 5.17
C THR A 313 -10.12 -2.32 6.08
N ASP A 314 -8.86 -2.41 6.50
CA ASP A 314 -8.21 -1.45 7.39
C ASP A 314 -6.69 -1.38 7.13
N ALA A 315 -5.98 -0.68 8.00
CA ALA A 315 -4.54 -0.49 7.89
C ALA A 315 -3.74 -1.71 8.37
N GLU A 316 -4.31 -2.54 9.24
CA GLU A 316 -3.71 -3.80 9.68
C GLU A 316 -3.59 -4.78 8.53
N ASP A 317 -4.67 -4.99 7.76
CA ASP A 317 -4.65 -5.80 6.54
C ASP A 317 -3.59 -5.31 5.54
N ALA A 318 -3.47 -3.97 5.40
CA ALA A 318 -2.49 -3.36 4.51
C ALA A 318 -1.04 -3.53 5.03
N LEU A 319 -0.83 -3.48 6.35
CA LEU A 319 0.47 -3.71 6.98
C LEU A 319 0.95 -5.15 6.81
N GLU A 320 0.04 -6.13 6.86
CA GLU A 320 0.38 -7.54 6.63
C GLU A 320 1.00 -7.79 5.25
N LEU A 321 0.63 -6.98 4.24
CA LEU A 321 1.22 -7.09 2.90
C LEU A 321 2.70 -6.66 2.84
N VAL A 322 3.14 -5.77 3.74
CA VAL A 322 4.53 -5.25 3.77
C VAL A 322 5.34 -5.86 4.92
N ALA A 323 4.71 -6.63 5.79
CA ALA A 323 5.37 -7.29 6.89
C ALA A 323 5.94 -8.65 6.46
N PRO A 324 7.11 -9.09 6.98
CA PRO A 324 7.57 -10.45 6.76
C PRO A 324 6.54 -11.45 7.27
N LEU A 325 6.37 -12.58 6.56
CA LEU A 325 5.42 -13.64 6.92
C LEU A 325 5.58 -14.05 8.40
N GLY A 326 4.49 -13.95 9.17
CA GLY A 326 4.45 -14.30 10.59
C GLY A 326 5.03 -13.24 11.54
N SER A 327 5.36 -12.04 11.05
CA SER A 327 5.84 -10.93 11.90
C SER A 327 4.71 -10.10 12.51
N VAL A 328 3.50 -10.19 11.97
CA VAL A 328 2.30 -9.55 12.51
C VAL A 328 1.41 -10.64 13.10
N ASP A 329 1.05 -10.50 14.37
CA ASP A 329 0.01 -11.30 14.99
C ASP A 329 -1.30 -10.50 14.91
N PRO A 330 -2.25 -10.89 14.04
CA PRO A 330 -3.47 -10.13 13.83
C PRO A 330 -4.35 -10.08 15.10
N GLU A 331 -4.29 -11.10 15.98
CA GLU A 331 -5.05 -11.10 17.23
C GLU A 331 -4.40 -10.20 18.28
N ALA A 332 -3.07 -10.20 18.39
CA ALA A 332 -2.34 -9.31 19.29
C ALA A 332 -2.47 -7.83 18.84
N THR A 333 -2.51 -7.58 17.53
CA THR A 333 -2.67 -6.23 16.97
C THR A 333 -4.08 -5.69 17.25
N ARG A 334 -5.12 -6.51 17.09
CA ARG A 334 -6.51 -6.13 17.45
C ARG A 334 -6.70 -5.92 18.96
N ALA A 335 -6.03 -6.71 19.79
CA ALA A 335 -6.08 -6.57 21.24
C ALA A 335 -5.30 -5.36 21.78
N ALA A 336 -4.29 -4.87 21.05
CA ALA A 336 -3.42 -3.77 21.47
C ALA A 336 -3.91 -2.38 21.04
N VAL A 337 -5.06 -2.24 20.37
CA VAL A 337 -5.65 -0.95 20.03
C VAL A 337 -6.40 -0.44 21.28
N PRO A 338 -5.81 0.48 22.09
CA PRO A 338 -6.62 1.32 22.97
C PRO A 338 -7.47 2.15 22.01
N GLY A 339 -8.81 2.07 22.15
CA GLY A 339 -9.78 2.61 21.22
C GLY A 339 -9.30 3.81 20.46
N ASN A 340 -9.12 3.65 19.16
CA ASN A 340 -8.77 4.74 18.26
C ASN A 340 -9.99 5.67 18.20
N ALA A 341 -9.99 6.67 19.07
CA ALA A 341 -11.02 7.69 19.19
C ALA A 341 -10.91 8.67 18.01
N GLY A 342 -11.17 8.18 16.83
CA GLY A 342 -11.59 9.04 15.73
C GLY A 342 -13.05 9.35 15.91
N SER A 343 -13.44 10.61 16.15
CA SER A 343 -14.81 11.05 16.45
C SER A 343 -15.84 10.69 15.36
N GLY A 344 -16.09 9.42 15.20
CA GLY A 344 -17.18 8.85 14.38
C GLY A 344 -18.42 8.57 15.22
N LEU A 345 -19.56 8.40 14.59
CA LEU A 345 -20.84 8.10 15.25
C LEU A 345 -20.77 6.80 16.09
N LEU A 346 -19.75 5.94 15.84
CA LEU A 346 -19.57 4.61 16.46
C LEU A 346 -18.50 4.58 17.55
N ASP A 347 -17.71 5.66 17.73
CA ASP A 347 -16.58 5.67 18.65
C ASP A 347 -17.02 5.57 20.12
N GLY A 348 -16.37 4.65 20.82
CA GLY A 348 -16.64 4.39 22.23
C GLY A 348 -17.95 3.63 22.49
N LEU A 349 -18.54 3.00 21.47
CA LEU A 349 -19.72 2.14 21.60
C LEU A 349 -19.32 0.69 21.85
N THR A 350 -20.07 0.00 22.66
CA THR A 350 -20.01 -1.48 22.75
C THR A 350 -20.42 -2.08 21.42
N GLY A 351 -20.04 -3.35 21.15
CA GLY A 351 -20.39 -4.02 19.89
C GLY A 351 -21.90 -3.96 19.59
N GLU A 352 -22.74 -4.13 20.60
CA GLU A 352 -24.21 -4.04 20.48
C GLU A 352 -24.69 -2.63 20.13
N ALA A 353 -24.09 -1.61 20.73
CA ALA A 353 -24.44 -0.22 20.44
C ALA A 353 -24.06 0.18 19.01
N SER A 354 -22.95 -0.33 18.49
CA SER A 354 -22.56 -0.17 17.09
C SER A 354 -23.59 -0.81 16.15
N MET A 355 -24.01 -2.04 16.42
CA MET A 355 -25.02 -2.75 15.65
C MET A 355 -26.39 -2.01 15.61
N VAL A 356 -26.78 -1.43 16.75
CA VAL A 356 -28.03 -0.65 16.81
C VAL A 356 -27.93 0.66 16.04
N VAL A 357 -26.77 1.36 16.12
CA VAL A 357 -26.54 2.59 15.32
C VAL A 357 -26.52 2.27 13.82
N ASP A 358 -25.91 1.17 13.41
CA ASP A 358 -25.88 0.77 12.01
C ASP A 358 -27.26 0.37 11.48
N ALA A 359 -28.09 -0.23 12.32
CA ALA A 359 -29.48 -0.57 12.00
C ALA A 359 -30.40 0.66 11.84
N LEU A 360 -30.01 1.83 12.39
CA LEU A 360 -30.77 3.06 12.23
C LEU A 360 -30.69 3.61 10.81
N PRO A 361 -31.83 3.93 10.19
CA PRO A 361 -31.83 4.48 8.84
C PRO A 361 -31.09 5.82 8.78
N ALA A 362 -30.38 6.06 7.66
CA ALA A 362 -29.66 7.33 7.44
C ALA A 362 -30.64 8.52 7.37
N ARG A 363 -31.89 8.30 6.91
CA ARG A 363 -32.97 9.29 6.87
C ARG A 363 -34.26 8.67 7.41
N GLY A 364 -34.96 9.42 8.27
CA GLY A 364 -36.21 8.96 8.89
C GLY A 364 -35.98 8.28 10.24
N ALA A 365 -37.01 7.61 10.76
CA ALA A 365 -37.02 6.97 12.08
C ALA A 365 -37.52 5.52 12.00
N ALA A 366 -37.00 4.63 12.82
CA ALA A 366 -37.35 3.21 12.87
C ALA A 366 -37.92 2.82 14.24
N THR A 367 -38.77 1.80 14.27
CA THR A 367 -39.30 1.21 15.50
C THR A 367 -38.29 0.24 16.13
N VAL A 368 -38.38 -0.01 17.43
CA VAL A 368 -37.53 -0.97 18.15
C VAL A 368 -37.52 -2.35 17.49
N GLY A 369 -38.71 -2.88 17.17
CA GLY A 369 -38.80 -4.19 16.52
C GLY A 369 -38.20 -4.26 15.10
N ALA A 370 -38.16 -3.12 14.37
CA ALA A 370 -37.45 -3.04 13.10
C ALA A 370 -35.93 -3.04 13.29
N LEU A 371 -35.45 -2.28 14.27
CA LEU A 371 -34.04 -2.23 14.64
C LEU A 371 -33.52 -3.57 15.16
N ALA A 372 -34.31 -4.24 16.01
CA ALA A 372 -33.99 -5.57 16.55
C ALA A 372 -33.75 -6.60 15.44
N ARG A 373 -34.62 -6.61 14.43
CA ARG A 373 -34.48 -7.53 13.28
C ARG A 373 -33.26 -7.21 12.42
N VAL A 374 -32.92 -5.95 12.22
CA VAL A 374 -31.77 -5.55 11.40
C VAL A 374 -30.45 -5.75 12.15
N ALA A 375 -30.44 -5.42 13.46
CA ALA A 375 -29.26 -5.57 14.29
C ALA A 375 -29.02 -7.03 14.74
N GLY A 376 -30.00 -7.94 14.59
CA GLY A 376 -29.89 -9.32 15.08
C GLY A 376 -29.89 -9.44 16.60
N LEU A 377 -30.50 -8.46 17.31
CA LEU A 377 -30.54 -8.38 18.76
C LEU A 377 -31.97 -8.56 19.29
N SER A 378 -32.13 -8.86 20.58
CA SER A 378 -33.44 -8.87 21.21
C SER A 378 -33.99 -7.42 21.32
N GLU A 379 -35.34 -7.26 21.33
CA GLU A 379 -35.95 -5.94 21.51
C GLU A 379 -35.54 -5.29 22.83
N GLN A 380 -35.30 -6.09 23.86
CA GLN A 380 -34.87 -5.64 25.19
C GLN A 380 -33.45 -5.06 25.17
N ASP A 381 -32.52 -5.72 24.45
CA ASP A 381 -31.14 -5.24 24.28
C ASP A 381 -31.12 -3.95 23.45
N VAL A 382 -31.94 -3.89 22.39
CA VAL A 382 -32.08 -2.68 21.56
C VAL A 382 -32.63 -1.52 22.36
N VAL A 383 -33.65 -1.72 23.22
CA VAL A 383 -34.19 -0.66 24.07
C VAL A 383 -33.14 -0.15 25.07
N SER A 384 -32.41 -1.06 25.73
CA SER A 384 -31.35 -0.69 26.68
C SER A 384 -30.25 0.10 25.97
N THR A 385 -29.85 -0.36 24.81
CA THR A 385 -28.81 0.28 24.00
C THR A 385 -29.25 1.66 23.47
N LEU A 386 -30.48 1.79 22.99
CA LEU A 386 -31.03 3.07 22.54
C LEU A 386 -31.10 4.09 23.67
N GLY A 387 -31.40 3.65 24.91
CA GLY A 387 -31.38 4.53 26.08
C GLY A 387 -29.97 5.10 26.37
N LEU A 388 -28.95 4.28 26.27
CA LEU A 388 -27.54 4.73 26.41
C LEU A 388 -27.11 5.66 25.27
N LEU A 389 -27.53 5.37 24.03
CA LEU A 389 -27.28 6.22 22.90
C LEU A 389 -28.00 7.56 22.94
N GLU A 390 -29.20 7.61 23.52
CA GLU A 390 -29.95 8.86 23.77
C GLU A 390 -29.26 9.73 24.84
N LEU A 391 -28.82 9.12 25.94
CA LEU A 391 -28.04 9.81 26.96
C LEU A 391 -26.74 10.38 26.43
N SER A 392 -26.09 9.66 25.50
CA SER A 392 -24.87 10.16 24.82
C SER A 392 -25.17 11.15 23.69
N GLY A 393 -26.42 11.49 23.45
CA GLY A 393 -26.84 12.50 22.46
C GLY A 393 -26.67 12.04 20.98
N ARG A 394 -26.51 10.76 20.74
CA ARG A 394 -26.29 10.20 19.38
C ARG A 394 -27.57 9.84 18.64
N VAL A 395 -28.61 9.51 19.38
CA VAL A 395 -29.94 9.24 18.84
C VAL A 395 -30.99 10.09 19.53
N GLU A 396 -32.14 10.25 18.93
CA GLU A 396 -33.28 10.92 19.53
C GLU A 396 -34.56 10.15 19.26
N ARG A 397 -35.46 10.23 20.24
CA ARG A 397 -36.74 9.57 20.17
C ARG A 397 -37.78 10.48 19.47
N ASP A 398 -38.47 9.90 18.49
CA ASP A 398 -39.57 10.55 17.76
C ASP A 398 -40.86 9.71 17.95
N GLY A 399 -41.61 9.99 19.01
CA GLY A 399 -42.75 9.20 19.41
C GLY A 399 -42.38 7.76 19.81
N SER A 400 -42.86 6.77 19.05
CA SER A 400 -42.48 5.34 19.20
C SER A 400 -41.32 4.90 18.34
N ARG A 401 -40.67 5.85 17.64
CA ARG A 401 -39.58 5.58 16.71
C ARG A 401 -38.30 6.27 17.17
N TRP A 402 -37.16 5.83 16.59
CA TRP A 402 -35.83 6.33 16.90
C TRP A 402 -35.12 6.76 15.62
N ARG A 403 -34.38 7.87 15.69
CA ARG A 403 -33.58 8.39 14.59
C ARG A 403 -32.20 8.84 15.04
N ARG A 404 -31.26 8.91 14.11
CA ARG A 404 -29.95 9.50 14.35
C ARG A 404 -30.11 11.00 14.62
N ARG A 405 -29.42 11.51 15.62
CA ARG A 405 -29.36 12.95 15.83
C ARG A 405 -28.37 13.56 14.85
N ALA A 406 -28.77 14.62 14.15
CA ALA A 406 -27.87 15.33 13.26
C ALA A 406 -26.72 15.95 14.08
N ALA A 407 -25.48 15.76 13.65
CA ALA A 407 -24.34 16.49 14.20
C ALA A 407 -24.56 17.99 13.95
N ARG A 408 -24.52 18.79 15.00
CA ARG A 408 -24.56 20.26 14.88
C ARG A 408 -23.20 20.77 14.43
#